data_08107466900061144d2d3546bf07ef9a
#
_entry.id   08107466900061144d2d3546bf07ef9a
#
_cell.length_a   1.000
_cell.length_b   1.000
_cell.length_c   1.000
_cell.angle_alpha   90.00
_cell.angle_beta   90.00
_cell.angle_gamma   90.00
#
_symmetry.space_group_name_H-M   'P 1'
#
loop_
_entity.id
_entity.type
_entity.pdbx_description
1 polymer ?
#
loop_
_entity_poly.entity_id
_entity_poly.type
_entity_poly.pdbx_seq_one_letter_code
_entity_poly.pdbx_strand_id
1 'polypeptide(L)'
;MIGESCKDIYHTGIVDRISSEAPVPIFKSEECFEKFGMAKNVHLNVLELNQECDIITNSDTHIRKERFIDKRFDSQVFRLDINDNCSPLDIDVLAYSNLSSYDAIIVSDYNKGFITAEVAEFISRSNDCIFVDSKKKDLSCYEGCFLKINEKEKSELTKPVDPKKLIVTSGKKGALYLENMYPAIQSEVFDVCGAGDVFIACLTTFYLHTNDIVKSIKLSNAFSSVSVRFSGNYIVNMNEVLNALQN
;
A
#
# COMPACT_ATOMS: atom_id res chain seq x y z
N MET A 1 -2.35 0.21 13.07
CA MET A 1 -2.40 0.68 11.68
C MET A 1 -3.08 2.05 11.61
N ILE A 2 -2.46 3.04 10.98
CA ILE A 2 -3.02 4.39 10.85
C ILE A 2 -2.89 4.81 9.37
N GLY A 3 -3.97 5.33 8.75
CA GLY A 3 -3.87 5.84 7.37
C GLY A 3 -5.20 5.95 6.64
N GLU A 4 -5.14 6.47 5.42
CA GLU A 4 -6.30 6.59 4.55
C GLU A 4 -6.72 5.24 3.96
N SER A 5 -8.02 4.98 3.95
CA SER A 5 -8.64 3.82 3.29
C SER A 5 -9.52 4.26 2.12
N CYS A 6 -9.66 3.41 1.14
CA CYS A 6 -10.57 3.63 0.01
C CYS A 6 -11.32 2.36 -0.34
N LYS A 7 -12.37 2.53 -1.17
CA LYS A 7 -13.01 1.43 -1.89
C LYS A 7 -12.47 1.39 -3.32
N ASP A 8 -11.91 0.27 -3.70
CA ASP A 8 -11.56 -0.05 -5.08
C ASP A 8 -12.73 -0.83 -5.70
N ILE A 9 -13.42 -0.23 -6.67
CA ILE A 9 -14.59 -0.79 -7.34
C ILE A 9 -14.17 -1.23 -8.74
N TYR A 10 -14.41 -2.49 -9.05
CA TYR A 10 -14.03 -3.10 -10.33
C TYR A 10 -15.30 -3.36 -11.15
N HIS A 11 -15.42 -2.65 -12.25
CA HIS A 11 -16.45 -2.89 -13.28
C HIS A 11 -15.79 -3.73 -14.38
N THR A 12 -16.20 -4.98 -14.52
CA THR A 12 -15.74 -5.83 -15.63
C THR A 12 -16.82 -5.88 -16.72
N GLY A 13 -16.38 -5.87 -17.95
CA GLY A 13 -17.30 -5.79 -19.09
C GLY A 13 -16.60 -5.85 -20.44
N ILE A 14 -17.20 -5.27 -21.45
CA ILE A 14 -16.71 -5.30 -22.83
C ILE A 14 -16.79 -3.91 -23.46
N VAL A 15 -15.74 -3.55 -24.21
CA VAL A 15 -15.72 -2.38 -25.12
C VAL A 15 -15.78 -2.88 -26.56
N ASP A 16 -16.94 -2.89 -27.17
CA ASP A 16 -17.14 -3.42 -28.53
C ASP A 16 -17.20 -2.35 -29.63
N ARG A 17 -17.38 -1.09 -29.26
CA ARG A 17 -17.49 0.01 -30.24
C ARG A 17 -17.10 1.37 -29.64
N ILE A 18 -16.85 2.32 -30.53
CA ILE A 18 -16.72 3.75 -30.21
C ILE A 18 -18.12 4.39 -30.31
N SER A 19 -18.35 5.40 -29.45
CA SER A 19 -19.59 6.18 -29.49
C SER A 19 -19.75 6.94 -30.80
N SER A 20 -20.98 7.09 -31.26
CA SER A 20 -21.32 8.00 -32.38
C SER A 20 -21.39 9.48 -31.96
N GLU A 21 -21.45 9.75 -30.66
CA GLU A 21 -21.61 11.10 -30.11
C GLU A 21 -20.25 11.76 -29.84
N ALA A 22 -19.22 10.96 -29.53
CA ALA A 22 -17.85 11.43 -29.26
C ALA A 22 -16.86 10.28 -29.47
N PRO A 23 -15.56 10.55 -29.69
CA PRO A 23 -14.53 9.51 -29.92
C PRO A 23 -14.12 8.84 -28.60
N VAL A 24 -15.07 8.25 -27.91
CA VAL A 24 -14.88 7.54 -26.64
C VAL A 24 -15.36 6.10 -26.73
N PRO A 25 -14.73 5.13 -26.05
CA PRO A 25 -15.20 3.76 -25.98
C PRO A 25 -16.53 3.67 -25.24
N ILE A 26 -17.42 2.80 -25.71
CA ILE A 26 -18.62 2.41 -24.98
C ILE A 26 -18.31 1.15 -24.18
N PHE A 27 -18.29 1.28 -22.86
CA PHE A 27 -18.11 0.18 -21.93
C PHE A 27 -19.47 -0.40 -21.53
N LYS A 28 -19.66 -1.69 -21.77
CA LYS A 28 -20.84 -2.44 -21.32
C LYS A 28 -20.47 -3.21 -20.07
N SER A 29 -20.89 -2.72 -18.91
CA SER A 29 -20.63 -3.38 -17.63
C SER A 29 -21.43 -4.68 -17.53
N GLU A 30 -20.78 -5.76 -17.09
CA GLU A 30 -21.41 -7.08 -16.87
C GLU A 30 -21.39 -7.45 -15.39
N GLU A 31 -20.28 -7.18 -14.70
CA GLU A 31 -20.11 -7.47 -13.28
C GLU A 31 -19.52 -6.26 -12.55
N CYS A 32 -19.83 -6.15 -11.28
CA CYS A 32 -19.26 -5.13 -10.40
C CYS A 32 -18.97 -5.76 -9.03
N PHE A 33 -17.75 -5.58 -8.54
CA PHE A 33 -17.37 -5.98 -7.19
C PHE A 33 -16.45 -4.95 -6.56
N GLU A 34 -16.36 -4.98 -5.23
CA GLU A 34 -15.50 -4.04 -4.49
C GLU A 34 -14.46 -4.78 -3.64
N LYS A 35 -13.32 -4.12 -3.45
CA LYS A 35 -12.27 -4.50 -2.52
C LYS A 35 -11.88 -3.28 -1.69
N PHE A 36 -11.31 -3.52 -0.52
CA PHE A 36 -10.69 -2.44 0.24
C PHE A 36 -9.29 -2.15 -0.30
N GLY A 37 -8.94 -0.86 -0.32
CA GLY A 37 -7.61 -0.39 -0.74
C GLY A 37 -6.93 0.48 0.32
N MET A 38 -5.69 0.85 0.04
CA MET A 38 -4.87 1.73 0.87
C MET A 38 -4.66 1.12 2.28
N ALA A 39 -4.79 1.90 3.36
CA ALA A 39 -4.61 1.43 4.74
C ALA A 39 -5.42 0.18 5.09
N LYS A 40 -6.64 0.06 4.59
CA LYS A 40 -7.47 -1.13 4.85
C LYS A 40 -6.93 -2.37 4.17
N ASN A 41 -6.32 -2.24 2.99
CA ASN A 41 -5.63 -3.37 2.33
C ASN A 41 -4.39 -3.80 3.12
N VAL A 42 -3.59 -2.85 3.62
CA VAL A 42 -2.45 -3.16 4.52
C VAL A 42 -2.94 -3.89 5.77
N HIS A 43 -3.99 -3.37 6.42
CA HIS A 43 -4.58 -3.96 7.62
C HIS A 43 -5.01 -5.42 7.40
N LEU A 44 -5.72 -5.71 6.30
CA LEU A 44 -6.17 -7.05 5.96
C LEU A 44 -4.98 -8.01 5.72
N ASN A 45 -3.91 -7.53 5.09
CA ASN A 45 -2.69 -8.32 4.91
C ASN A 45 -1.98 -8.62 6.24
N VAL A 46 -1.97 -7.67 7.19
CA VAL A 46 -1.41 -7.91 8.54
C VAL A 46 -2.23 -8.98 9.28
N LEU A 47 -3.56 -8.91 9.22
CA LEU A 47 -4.44 -9.92 9.84
C LEU A 47 -4.23 -11.31 9.24
N GLU A 48 -4.06 -11.41 7.91
CA GLU A 48 -3.81 -12.71 7.22
C GLU A 48 -2.46 -13.32 7.63
N LEU A 49 -1.50 -12.49 8.02
CA LEU A 49 -0.23 -12.94 8.60
C LEU A 49 -0.34 -13.33 10.08
N ASN A 50 -1.56 -13.54 10.59
CA ASN A 50 -1.89 -13.94 11.96
C ASN A 50 -1.37 -12.95 13.03
N GLN A 51 -1.39 -11.64 12.74
CA GLN A 51 -1.10 -10.59 13.70
C GLN A 51 -2.40 -9.90 14.13
N GLU A 52 -2.53 -9.61 15.42
CA GLU A 52 -3.57 -8.70 15.89
C GLU A 52 -3.24 -7.28 15.43
N CYS A 53 -4.21 -6.58 14.89
CA CYS A 53 -4.00 -5.24 14.34
C CYS A 53 -5.25 -4.39 14.46
N ASP A 54 -5.16 -3.31 15.22
CA ASP A 54 -6.18 -2.25 15.22
C ASP A 54 -5.95 -1.29 14.06
N ILE A 55 -7.03 -0.63 13.61
CA ILE A 55 -6.94 0.36 12.53
C ILE A 55 -7.61 1.68 12.92
N ILE A 56 -6.89 2.78 12.71
CA ILE A 56 -7.42 4.14 12.72
C ILE A 56 -7.39 4.65 11.27
N THR A 57 -8.54 4.86 10.69
CA THR A 57 -8.68 5.28 9.29
C THR A 57 -9.81 6.29 9.14
N ASN A 58 -9.88 6.95 7.99
CA ASN A 58 -10.99 7.84 7.69
C ASN A 58 -12.31 7.07 7.84
N SER A 59 -13.23 7.63 8.65
CA SER A 59 -14.56 7.05 8.87
C SER A 59 -15.41 7.06 7.59
N ASP A 60 -15.02 7.91 6.68
CA ASP A 60 -15.66 8.15 5.42
C ASP A 60 -15.01 7.29 4.34
N THR A 61 -15.64 6.15 4.04
CA THR A 61 -15.23 5.32 2.89
C THR A 61 -15.58 5.97 1.55
N HIS A 62 -15.64 7.30 1.50
CA HIS A 62 -16.01 8.04 0.29
C HIS A 62 -14.91 8.07 -0.75
N ILE A 63 -13.63 7.88 -0.38
CA ILE A 63 -12.58 7.74 -1.37
C ILE A 63 -12.85 6.46 -2.16
N ARG A 64 -13.18 6.62 -3.44
CA ARG A 64 -13.46 5.50 -4.33
C ARG A 64 -12.58 5.57 -5.55
N LYS A 65 -12.10 4.43 -5.98
CA LYS A 65 -11.33 4.25 -7.22
C LYS A 65 -12.05 3.21 -8.06
N GLU A 66 -12.77 3.68 -9.07
CA GLU A 66 -13.55 2.81 -9.96
C GLU A 66 -12.72 2.47 -11.19
N ARG A 67 -12.50 1.18 -11.44
CA ARG A 67 -11.74 0.66 -12.57
C ARG A 67 -12.67 -0.06 -13.53
N PHE A 68 -12.59 0.30 -14.79
CA PHE A 68 -13.35 -0.30 -15.88
C PHE A 68 -12.42 -1.20 -16.69
N ILE A 69 -12.67 -2.50 -16.68
CA ILE A 69 -11.76 -3.53 -17.22
C ILE A 69 -12.47 -4.28 -18.34
N ASP A 70 -11.89 -4.24 -19.56
CA ASP A 70 -12.33 -5.09 -20.67
C ASP A 70 -11.84 -6.52 -20.44
N LYS A 71 -12.77 -7.42 -20.10
CA LYS A 71 -12.47 -8.81 -19.73
C LYS A 71 -11.86 -9.65 -20.85
N ARG A 72 -12.01 -9.24 -22.12
CA ARG A 72 -11.46 -9.98 -23.26
C ARG A 72 -9.95 -9.87 -23.35
N PHE A 73 -9.40 -8.74 -22.88
CA PHE A 73 -7.98 -8.41 -22.95
C PHE A 73 -7.39 -8.21 -21.56
N ASP A 74 -8.21 -8.35 -20.52
CA ASP A 74 -7.85 -8.08 -19.13
C ASP A 74 -7.16 -6.71 -18.96
N SER A 75 -7.72 -5.72 -19.65
CA SER A 75 -7.12 -4.41 -19.83
C SER A 75 -7.99 -3.33 -19.18
N GLN A 76 -7.39 -2.51 -18.33
CA GLN A 76 -8.06 -1.35 -17.77
C GLN A 76 -8.27 -0.29 -18.86
N VAL A 77 -9.53 0.00 -19.16
CA VAL A 77 -9.93 0.98 -20.18
C VAL A 77 -9.98 2.40 -19.61
N PHE A 78 -10.44 2.50 -18.35
CA PHE A 78 -10.67 3.78 -17.70
C PHE A 78 -10.59 3.61 -16.19
N ARG A 79 -10.20 4.68 -15.48
CA ARG A 79 -10.29 4.77 -14.02
C ARG A 79 -10.91 6.09 -13.62
N LEU A 80 -11.84 6.04 -12.69
CA LEU A 80 -12.50 7.20 -12.09
C LEU A 80 -12.14 7.26 -10.60
N ASP A 81 -11.50 8.34 -10.19
CA ASP A 81 -11.21 8.63 -8.78
C ASP A 81 -12.25 9.62 -8.26
N ILE A 82 -12.98 9.24 -7.20
CA ILE A 82 -14.07 10.01 -6.61
C ILE A 82 -13.71 10.34 -5.16
N ASN A 83 -13.92 11.61 -4.78
CA ASN A 83 -13.65 12.12 -3.43
C ASN A 83 -12.21 11.81 -2.98
N ASP A 84 -11.23 12.21 -3.78
CA ASP A 84 -9.81 11.86 -3.60
C ASP A 84 -9.13 12.62 -2.45
N ASN A 85 -9.89 13.02 -1.44
CA ASN A 85 -9.43 13.64 -0.20
C ASN A 85 -10.35 13.26 0.97
N CYS A 86 -9.88 13.48 2.20
CA CYS A 86 -10.66 13.28 3.42
C CYS A 86 -10.28 14.31 4.49
N SER A 87 -11.13 14.40 5.52
CA SER A 87 -10.86 15.27 6.66
C SER A 87 -9.63 14.83 7.45
N PRO A 88 -8.87 15.74 8.03
CA PRO A 88 -7.75 15.41 8.90
C PRO A 88 -8.17 14.54 10.08
N LEU A 89 -7.28 13.63 10.47
CA LEU A 89 -7.42 12.88 11.71
C LEU A 89 -7.30 13.84 12.89
N ASP A 90 -8.25 13.73 13.82
CA ASP A 90 -8.18 14.45 15.07
C ASP A 90 -7.06 13.87 15.94
N ILE A 91 -6.14 14.73 16.35
CA ILE A 91 -4.97 14.34 17.15
C ILE A 91 -5.38 13.83 18.55
N ASP A 92 -6.51 14.26 19.08
CA ASP A 92 -7.04 13.78 20.34
C ASP A 92 -7.38 12.28 20.27
N VAL A 93 -7.84 11.77 19.14
CA VAL A 93 -8.07 10.34 18.91
C VAL A 93 -6.77 9.55 19.12
N LEU A 94 -5.66 10.06 18.63
CA LEU A 94 -4.34 9.41 18.79
C LEU A 94 -3.86 9.48 20.24
N ALA A 95 -4.07 10.61 20.91
CA ALA A 95 -3.67 10.79 22.30
C ALA A 95 -4.38 9.78 23.25
N TYR A 96 -5.63 9.45 22.96
CA TYR A 96 -6.39 8.43 23.71
C TYR A 96 -6.06 6.99 23.31
N SER A 97 -5.42 6.76 22.17
CA SER A 97 -5.19 5.42 21.61
C SER A 97 -3.99 4.68 22.21
N ASN A 98 -3.27 5.27 23.18
CA ASN A 98 -2.08 4.68 23.82
C ASN A 98 -1.12 3.99 22.83
N LEU A 99 -0.67 4.74 21.83
CA LEU A 99 0.13 4.22 20.71
C LEU A 99 1.44 3.55 21.16
N SER A 100 1.99 3.92 22.31
CA SER A 100 3.20 3.31 22.88
C SER A 100 3.02 1.87 23.37
N SER A 101 1.77 1.39 23.52
CA SER A 101 1.50 0.01 23.95
C SER A 101 1.56 -1.02 22.82
N TYR A 102 1.60 -0.58 21.58
CA TYR A 102 1.71 -1.48 20.43
C TYR A 102 3.17 -1.86 20.15
N ASP A 103 3.39 -3.10 19.69
CA ASP A 103 4.72 -3.58 19.30
C ASP A 103 5.28 -2.82 18.09
N ALA A 104 4.42 -2.38 17.19
CA ALA A 104 4.76 -1.51 16.06
C ALA A 104 3.57 -0.68 15.58
N ILE A 105 3.86 0.39 14.86
CA ILE A 105 2.87 1.19 14.14
C ILE A 105 3.17 1.14 12.64
N ILE A 106 2.15 0.88 11.84
CA ILE A 106 2.22 1.04 10.38
C ILE A 106 1.45 2.31 10.01
N VAL A 107 2.06 3.16 9.21
CA VAL A 107 1.43 4.36 8.64
C VAL A 107 1.31 4.19 7.14
N SER A 108 0.08 4.29 6.60
CA SER A 108 -0.20 4.30 5.16
C SER A 108 -0.77 5.67 4.79
N ASP A 109 0.13 6.57 4.41
CA ASP A 109 -0.15 7.98 4.14
C ASP A 109 -0.20 8.22 2.62
N TYR A 110 -1.39 8.16 2.06
CA TYR A 110 -1.63 8.44 0.65
C TYR A 110 -1.72 9.94 0.33
N ASN A 111 -1.44 10.79 1.33
CA ASN A 111 -1.46 12.24 1.21
C ASN A 111 -2.83 12.78 0.73
N LYS A 112 -3.92 12.19 1.26
CA LYS A 112 -5.31 12.58 0.96
C LYS A 112 -5.90 13.50 2.02
N GLY A 113 -5.07 13.96 2.96
CA GLY A 113 -5.45 14.93 3.98
C GLY A 113 -5.68 14.36 5.37
N PHE A 114 -5.84 13.04 5.54
CA PHE A 114 -6.06 12.40 6.84
C PHE A 114 -4.86 12.58 7.77
N ILE A 115 -3.66 12.35 7.26
CA ILE A 115 -2.43 12.51 8.04
C ILE A 115 -1.80 13.87 7.69
N THR A 116 -2.02 14.88 8.53
CA THR A 116 -1.33 16.17 8.45
C THR A 116 0.11 16.04 8.89
N ALA A 117 0.94 17.07 8.69
CA ALA A 117 2.32 17.08 9.21
C ALA A 117 2.34 16.98 10.74
N GLU A 118 1.44 17.66 11.42
CA GLU A 118 1.31 17.62 12.88
C GLU A 118 0.94 16.22 13.38
N VAL A 119 -0.03 15.56 12.75
CA VAL A 119 -0.43 14.18 13.04
C VAL A 119 0.75 13.24 12.81
N ALA A 120 1.49 13.39 11.71
CA ALA A 120 2.66 12.59 11.40
C ALA A 120 3.78 12.73 12.45
N GLU A 121 4.07 13.97 12.89
CA GLU A 121 5.04 14.25 13.94
C GLU A 121 4.62 13.64 15.30
N PHE A 122 3.32 13.71 15.63
CA PHE A 122 2.80 13.08 16.83
C PHE A 122 3.01 11.56 16.80
N ILE A 123 2.63 10.90 15.68
CA ILE A 123 2.83 9.46 15.49
C ILE A 123 4.31 9.10 15.62
N SER A 124 5.21 9.85 14.96
CA SER A 124 6.64 9.56 14.92
C SER A 124 7.31 9.56 16.30
N ARG A 125 6.71 10.26 17.27
CA ARG A 125 7.20 10.32 18.65
C ARG A 125 6.49 9.36 19.60
N SER A 126 5.48 8.65 19.14
CA SER A 126 4.58 7.86 19.99
C SER A 126 5.02 6.40 20.20
N ASN A 127 5.95 5.91 19.37
CA ASN A 127 6.43 4.53 19.42
C ASN A 127 7.84 4.42 18.80
N ASP A 128 8.63 3.46 19.24
CA ASP A 128 10.02 3.26 18.76
C ASP A 128 10.10 2.45 17.46
N CYS A 129 9.03 1.73 17.10
CA CYS A 129 8.95 0.84 15.94
C CYS A 129 7.84 1.29 14.99
N ILE A 130 8.17 2.17 14.05
CA ILE A 130 7.20 2.76 13.12
C ILE A 130 7.66 2.54 11.69
N PHE A 131 6.76 2.00 10.85
CA PHE A 131 6.94 1.80 9.43
C PHE A 131 5.94 2.66 8.66
N VAL A 132 6.43 3.41 7.67
CA VAL A 132 5.64 4.40 6.94
C VAL A 132 5.73 4.14 5.43
N ASP A 133 4.60 4.07 4.76
CA ASP A 133 4.45 4.23 3.31
C ASP A 133 3.77 5.57 3.07
N SER A 134 4.49 6.58 2.59
CA SER A 134 3.94 7.92 2.39
C SER A 134 4.13 8.42 0.97
N LYS A 135 3.12 9.12 0.47
CA LYS A 135 3.13 9.81 -0.83
C LYS A 135 3.50 11.31 -0.71
N LYS A 136 3.89 11.75 0.49
CA LYS A 136 4.40 13.11 0.69
C LYS A 136 5.79 13.27 0.08
N LYS A 137 6.07 14.47 -0.44
CA LYS A 137 7.41 14.82 -0.98
C LYS A 137 8.39 15.26 0.11
N ASP A 138 7.87 15.75 1.21
CA ASP A 138 8.64 16.09 2.42
C ASP A 138 8.29 15.07 3.50
N LEU A 139 9.25 14.21 3.85
CA LEU A 139 9.10 13.16 4.85
C LEU A 139 9.72 13.54 6.21
N SER A 140 10.11 14.81 6.41
CA SER A 140 10.75 15.25 7.65
C SER A 140 9.84 15.10 8.89
N CYS A 141 8.52 15.09 8.71
CA CYS A 141 7.56 14.81 9.78
C CYS A 141 7.58 13.34 10.29
N TYR A 142 8.27 12.45 9.59
CA TYR A 142 8.47 11.03 9.94
C TYR A 142 9.90 10.73 10.38
N GLU A 143 10.57 11.69 11.03
CA GLU A 143 11.94 11.51 11.52
C GLU A 143 12.02 10.30 12.46
N GLY A 144 13.06 9.46 12.27
CA GLY A 144 13.29 8.24 13.06
C GLY A 144 12.49 7.00 12.61
N CYS A 145 11.45 7.15 11.81
CA CYS A 145 10.66 6.04 11.30
C CYS A 145 11.35 5.29 10.14
N PHE A 146 11.04 4.01 9.96
CA PHE A 146 11.36 3.31 8.73
C PHE A 146 10.44 3.77 7.60
N LEU A 147 11.01 4.25 6.51
CA LEU A 147 10.29 4.79 5.36
C LEU A 147 10.39 3.82 4.19
N LYS A 148 9.25 3.40 3.68
CA LYS A 148 9.14 2.62 2.44
C LYS A 148 8.49 3.50 1.38
N ILE A 149 9.21 3.73 0.29
CA ILE A 149 8.75 4.49 -0.87
C ILE A 149 9.12 3.77 -2.16
N ASN A 150 8.57 4.17 -3.29
CA ASN A 150 8.99 3.67 -4.59
C ASN A 150 10.02 4.59 -5.27
N GLU A 151 10.59 4.16 -6.43
CA GLU A 151 11.59 4.93 -7.16
C GLU A 151 11.09 6.31 -7.59
N LYS A 152 9.81 6.43 -8.00
CA LYS A 152 9.20 7.70 -8.38
C LYS A 152 9.11 8.63 -7.17
N GLU A 153 8.57 8.15 -6.07
CA GLU A 153 8.46 8.91 -4.82
C GLU A 153 9.83 9.36 -4.32
N LYS A 154 10.85 8.48 -4.41
CA LYS A 154 12.23 8.85 -4.10
C LYS A 154 12.74 10.01 -4.94
N SER A 155 12.45 10.02 -6.24
CA SER A 155 12.88 11.10 -7.15
C SER A 155 12.18 12.44 -6.88
N GLU A 156 11.05 12.41 -6.20
CA GLU A 156 10.24 13.59 -5.85
C GLU A 156 10.53 14.14 -4.45
N LEU A 157 11.41 13.49 -3.67
CA LEU A 157 11.75 13.96 -2.33
C LEU A 157 12.37 15.36 -2.36
N THR A 158 11.87 16.25 -1.50
CA THR A 158 12.36 17.63 -1.38
C THR A 158 13.42 17.81 -0.29
N LYS A 159 13.53 16.83 0.62
CA LYS A 159 14.53 16.81 1.68
C LYS A 159 15.22 15.45 1.79
N PRO A 160 16.47 15.40 2.25
CA PRO A 160 17.17 14.15 2.47
C PRO A 160 16.50 13.33 3.59
N VAL A 161 16.61 12.01 3.48
CA VAL A 161 16.13 11.02 4.46
C VAL A 161 17.33 10.20 4.94
N ASP A 162 17.32 9.78 6.20
CA ASP A 162 18.34 8.87 6.72
C ASP A 162 18.37 7.55 5.91
N PRO A 163 19.49 7.23 5.23
CA PRO A 163 19.59 6.01 4.42
C PRO A 163 19.38 4.73 5.23
N LYS A 164 19.65 4.74 6.54
CA LYS A 164 19.43 3.60 7.44
C LYS A 164 17.96 3.35 7.74
N LYS A 165 17.10 4.31 7.41
CA LYS A 165 15.66 4.23 7.62
C LYS A 165 14.87 4.18 6.30
N LEU A 166 15.55 4.25 5.14
CA LEU A 166 14.92 4.34 3.84
C LEU A 166 14.99 3.02 3.06
N ILE A 167 13.84 2.49 2.69
CA ILE A 167 13.66 1.32 1.83
C ILE A 167 12.96 1.78 0.55
N VAL A 168 13.58 1.51 -0.61
CA VAL A 168 13.03 1.94 -1.91
C VAL A 168 12.62 0.73 -2.73
N THR A 169 11.33 0.57 -2.99
CA THR A 169 10.82 -0.51 -3.84
C THR A 169 10.98 -0.15 -5.32
N SER A 170 11.50 -1.09 -6.12
CA SER A 170 11.88 -0.94 -7.53
C SER A 170 11.15 -1.96 -8.43
N GLY A 171 9.89 -2.27 -8.12
CA GLY A 171 9.07 -3.21 -8.88
C GLY A 171 9.77 -4.57 -9.07
N LYS A 172 9.91 -5.02 -10.31
CA LYS A 172 10.52 -6.33 -10.64
C LYS A 172 11.97 -6.48 -10.16
N LYS A 173 12.69 -5.40 -9.89
CA LYS A 173 14.06 -5.44 -9.37
C LYS A 173 14.09 -5.79 -7.88
N GLY A 174 12.99 -5.59 -7.15
CA GLY A 174 12.91 -5.80 -5.71
C GLY A 174 13.00 -4.51 -4.91
N ALA A 175 13.79 -4.49 -3.84
CA ALA A 175 13.93 -3.33 -2.96
C ALA A 175 15.38 -2.97 -2.69
N LEU A 176 15.68 -1.68 -2.72
CA LEU A 176 17.00 -1.09 -2.41
C LEU A 176 17.02 -0.67 -0.94
N TYR A 177 18.05 -1.09 -0.22
CA TYR A 177 18.33 -0.65 1.13
C TYR A 177 19.85 -0.57 1.36
N LEU A 178 20.35 0.57 1.88
CA LEU A 178 21.78 0.83 2.11
C LEU A 178 22.66 0.48 0.88
N GLU A 179 22.28 0.98 -0.30
CA GLU A 179 22.95 0.74 -1.59
C GLU A 179 22.92 -0.72 -2.09
N ASN A 180 22.36 -1.65 -1.33
CA ASN A 180 22.21 -3.04 -1.73
C ASN A 180 20.80 -3.30 -2.31
N MET A 181 20.77 -3.92 -3.48
CA MET A 181 19.53 -4.37 -4.12
C MET A 181 19.19 -5.78 -3.63
N TYR A 182 18.02 -5.94 -3.03
CA TYR A 182 17.45 -7.23 -2.63
C TYR A 182 16.40 -7.62 -3.66
N PRO A 183 16.67 -8.66 -4.48
CA PRO A 183 15.85 -8.95 -5.65
C PRO A 183 14.45 -9.45 -5.27
N ALA A 184 13.48 -9.11 -6.12
CA ALA A 184 12.16 -9.75 -6.11
C ALA A 184 12.25 -11.16 -6.68
N ILE A 185 11.28 -12.03 -6.33
CA ILE A 185 11.12 -13.31 -7.01
C ILE A 185 10.58 -13.03 -8.42
N GLN A 186 11.18 -13.68 -9.42
CA GLN A 186 10.70 -13.57 -10.79
C GLN A 186 9.30 -14.18 -10.89
N SER A 187 8.34 -13.39 -11.31
CA SER A 187 6.95 -13.82 -11.50
C SER A 187 6.34 -13.13 -12.71
N GLU A 188 5.36 -13.77 -13.33
CA GLU A 188 4.50 -13.10 -14.28
C GLU A 188 3.71 -12.01 -13.54
N VAL A 189 3.79 -10.79 -14.07
CA VAL A 189 3.09 -9.64 -13.48
C VAL A 189 1.78 -9.46 -14.21
N PHE A 190 0.70 -9.66 -13.50
CA PHE A 190 -0.65 -9.43 -13.97
C PHE A 190 -1.11 -8.02 -13.59
N ASP A 191 -1.05 -7.69 -12.29
CA ASP A 191 -1.43 -6.37 -11.78
C ASP A 191 -0.50 -5.97 -10.62
N VAL A 192 -0.07 -4.73 -10.60
CA VAL A 192 0.80 -4.18 -9.53
C VAL A 192 0.02 -3.51 -8.40
N CYS A 193 -1.31 -3.48 -8.50
CA CYS A 193 -2.17 -2.85 -7.50
C CYS A 193 -2.01 -3.54 -6.15
N GLY A 194 -1.83 -2.75 -5.08
CA GLY A 194 -1.69 -3.28 -3.72
C GLY A 194 -0.35 -3.96 -3.37
N ALA A 195 0.57 -4.16 -4.34
CA ALA A 195 1.87 -4.78 -4.04
C ALA A 195 2.69 -3.99 -2.99
N GLY A 196 2.58 -2.66 -3.00
CA GLY A 196 3.19 -1.81 -1.98
C GLY A 196 2.57 -1.99 -0.60
N ASP A 197 1.25 -2.22 -0.54
CA ASP A 197 0.52 -2.47 0.69
C ASP A 197 0.91 -3.83 1.30
N VAL A 198 1.01 -4.86 0.46
CA VAL A 198 1.53 -6.18 0.86
C VAL A 198 2.95 -6.06 1.38
N PHE A 199 3.81 -5.31 0.66
CA PHE A 199 5.21 -5.15 1.07
C PHE A 199 5.33 -4.55 2.47
N ILE A 200 4.63 -3.45 2.79
CA ILE A 200 4.76 -2.80 4.09
C ILE A 200 4.12 -3.63 5.22
N ALA A 201 3.02 -4.33 4.96
CA ALA A 201 2.41 -5.26 5.91
C ALA A 201 3.40 -6.38 6.28
N CYS A 202 4.00 -7.03 5.29
CA CYS A 202 5.01 -8.08 5.48
C CYS A 202 6.28 -7.53 6.15
N LEU A 203 6.76 -6.37 5.71
CA LEU A 203 7.98 -5.75 6.26
C LEU A 203 7.89 -5.56 7.76
N THR A 204 6.78 -4.98 8.22
CA THR A 204 6.55 -4.75 9.65
C THR A 204 6.38 -6.05 10.40
N THR A 205 5.52 -6.94 9.92
CA THR A 205 5.25 -8.24 10.56
C THR A 205 6.53 -9.06 10.70
N PHE A 206 7.32 -9.21 9.64
CA PHE A 206 8.56 -9.98 9.71
C PHE A 206 9.65 -9.29 10.51
N TYR A 207 9.67 -7.95 10.56
CA TYR A 207 10.60 -7.22 11.42
C TYR A 207 10.31 -7.49 12.90
N LEU A 208 9.07 -7.51 13.32
CA LEU A 208 8.69 -7.86 14.69
C LEU A 208 9.16 -9.27 15.09
N HIS A 209 9.13 -10.23 14.16
CA HIS A 209 9.56 -11.60 14.44
C HIS A 209 11.07 -11.81 14.36
N THR A 210 11.77 -11.08 13.49
CA THR A 210 13.18 -11.34 13.19
C THR A 210 14.14 -10.34 13.79
N ASN A 211 13.67 -9.14 14.10
CA ASN A 211 14.45 -7.95 14.43
C ASN A 211 15.59 -7.69 13.42
N ASP A 212 15.38 -8.08 12.15
CA ASP A 212 16.36 -7.99 11.06
C ASP A 212 15.67 -7.40 9.83
N ILE A 213 15.99 -6.13 9.53
CA ILE A 213 15.39 -5.40 8.42
C ILE A 213 15.71 -6.02 7.06
N VAL A 214 16.89 -6.60 6.90
CA VAL A 214 17.30 -7.23 5.62
C VAL A 214 16.52 -8.51 5.37
N LYS A 215 16.35 -9.35 6.38
CA LYS A 215 15.50 -10.55 6.27
C LYS A 215 14.06 -10.17 5.97
N SER A 216 13.55 -9.16 6.65
CA SER A 216 12.19 -8.66 6.46
C SER A 216 11.97 -8.13 5.04
N ILE A 217 12.93 -7.39 4.46
CA ILE A 217 12.90 -6.93 3.06
C ILE A 217 12.83 -8.12 2.09
N LYS A 218 13.66 -9.14 2.28
CA LYS A 218 13.68 -10.32 1.40
C LYS A 218 12.35 -11.07 1.43
N LEU A 219 11.78 -11.28 2.62
CA LEU A 219 10.47 -11.91 2.77
C LEU A 219 9.37 -11.04 2.14
N SER A 220 9.38 -9.73 2.37
CA SER A 220 8.41 -8.81 1.79
C SER A 220 8.45 -8.79 0.26
N ASN A 221 9.64 -8.88 -0.34
CA ASN A 221 9.79 -9.04 -1.78
C ASN A 221 9.11 -10.33 -2.28
N ALA A 222 9.28 -11.45 -1.56
CA ALA A 222 8.66 -12.72 -1.93
C ALA A 222 7.13 -12.63 -1.92
N PHE A 223 6.56 -12.08 -0.86
CA PHE A 223 5.12 -11.91 -0.73
C PHE A 223 4.53 -10.95 -1.77
N SER A 224 5.18 -9.80 -1.98
CA SER A 224 4.76 -8.85 -3.03
C SER A 224 4.89 -9.42 -4.44
N SER A 225 5.86 -10.31 -4.69
CA SER A 225 6.00 -10.99 -5.99
C SER A 225 4.87 -11.98 -6.26
N VAL A 226 4.25 -12.55 -5.23
CA VAL A 226 3.06 -13.38 -5.37
C VAL A 226 1.83 -12.51 -5.61
N SER A 227 1.68 -11.40 -4.88
CA SER A 227 0.50 -10.53 -5.00
C SER A 227 0.29 -9.99 -6.42
N VAL A 228 1.36 -9.70 -7.16
CA VAL A 228 1.27 -9.16 -8.53
C VAL A 228 0.79 -10.17 -9.60
N ARG A 229 0.59 -11.44 -9.22
CA ARG A 229 0.01 -12.47 -10.10
C ARG A 229 -1.51 -12.41 -10.16
N PHE A 230 -2.13 -11.62 -9.30
CA PHE A 230 -3.58 -11.53 -9.16
C PHE A 230 -4.10 -10.13 -9.50
N SER A 231 -5.34 -10.04 -9.97
CA SER A 231 -5.97 -8.77 -10.30
C SER A 231 -6.41 -8.02 -9.04
N GLY A 232 -6.08 -6.74 -8.99
CA GLY A 232 -6.48 -5.81 -7.95
C GLY A 232 -5.82 -6.09 -6.60
N ASN A 233 -6.33 -5.45 -5.55
CA ASN A 233 -5.83 -5.64 -4.19
C ASN A 233 -5.96 -7.11 -3.77
N TYR A 234 -4.82 -7.73 -3.51
CA TYR A 234 -4.71 -9.13 -3.14
C TYR A 234 -4.33 -9.25 -1.66
N ILE A 235 -5.00 -10.16 -0.95
CA ILE A 235 -4.65 -10.53 0.42
C ILE A 235 -3.79 -11.78 0.33
N VAL A 236 -2.56 -11.67 0.79
CA VAL A 236 -1.52 -12.67 0.58
C VAL A 236 -1.79 -13.94 1.39
N ASN A 237 -1.77 -15.09 0.73
CA ASN A 237 -1.86 -16.40 1.36
C ASN A 237 -0.46 -16.99 1.57
N MET A 238 -0.14 -17.41 2.80
CA MET A 238 1.15 -18.00 3.16
C MET A 238 1.51 -19.24 2.31
N ASN A 239 0.53 -20.12 2.03
CA ASN A 239 0.77 -21.34 1.26
C ASN A 239 1.16 -21.02 -0.20
N GLU A 240 0.57 -19.97 -0.79
CA GLU A 240 0.90 -19.56 -2.15
C GLU A 240 2.34 -19.02 -2.24
N VAL A 241 2.77 -18.29 -1.22
CA VAL A 241 4.16 -17.79 -1.15
C VAL A 241 5.14 -18.95 -0.97
N LEU A 242 4.85 -19.91 -0.08
CA LEU A 242 5.69 -21.09 0.11
C LEU A 242 5.81 -21.90 -1.18
N ASN A 243 4.72 -22.10 -1.92
CA ASN A 243 4.73 -22.77 -3.21
C ASN A 243 5.55 -22.00 -4.26
N ALA A 244 5.49 -20.68 -4.25
CA ALA A 244 6.26 -19.82 -5.16
C ALA A 244 7.77 -19.83 -4.86
N LEU A 245 8.16 -20.10 -3.61
CA LEU A 245 9.57 -20.21 -3.21
C LEU A 245 10.20 -21.55 -3.57
N GLN A 246 9.39 -22.58 -3.83
CA GLN A 246 9.84 -23.94 -4.16
C GLN A 246 10.03 -24.19 -5.67
N ASN A 247 9.49 -23.30 -6.51
CA ASN A 247 9.57 -23.33 -7.97
C ASN A 247 10.56 -22.29 -8.51
#